data_60d2965ec8e69d1891612931b6a1edd8
#
_entry.id   60d2965ec8e69d1891612931b6a1edd8
#
_cell.length_a   1.000
_cell.length_b   1.000
_cell.length_c   1.000
_cell.angle_alpha   90.00
_cell.angle_beta   90.00
_cell.angle_gamma   90.00
#
_symmetry.space_group_name_H-M   'P 1'
#
loop_
_entity.id
_entity.type
_entity.pdbx_description
1 polymer ?
#
loop_
_entity_poly.entity_id
_entity_poly.type
_entity_poly.pdbx_seq_one_letter_code
_entity_poly.pdbx_strand_id
1 'polypeptide(L)'
;MSCTADESKKTCADFPSITDAQKRSGSPSVCGISDIPDVGCSSHKTFQEALAICVTAGARLCTLAEVLNNEVRLSGCNNFEAGKVWTSSRDECPEGQVKASGDFNAPTSATRAPACTDITETTNMVVRCCVDEAPLCQAGEPCHPRGSLLTCNELNWETTGDI
;
A
#
# COMPACT_ATOMS: atom_id res chain seq x y z
N MET A 1 -20.83 -9.17 15.15
CA MET A 1 -20.40 -7.90 14.54
C MET A 1 -20.40 -8.08 13.04
N SER A 2 -21.16 -7.29 12.32
CA SER A 2 -21.05 -7.22 10.87
C SER A 2 -20.06 -6.10 10.50
N CYS A 3 -19.17 -6.37 9.57
CA CYS A 3 -18.29 -5.35 9.03
C CYS A 3 -18.94 -4.76 7.78
N THR A 4 -19.05 -3.44 7.71
CA THR A 4 -19.41 -2.74 6.48
C THR A 4 -18.16 -2.16 5.86
N ALA A 5 -18.06 -2.23 4.55
CA ALA A 5 -16.98 -1.58 3.84
C ALA A 5 -17.06 -0.07 4.02
N ASP A 6 -15.95 0.57 4.31
CA ASP A 6 -15.85 2.02 4.16
C ASP A 6 -15.98 2.34 2.66
N GLU A 7 -17.11 2.89 2.24
CA GLU A 7 -17.39 3.20 0.84
C GLU A 7 -16.40 4.22 0.25
N SER A 8 -15.64 4.94 1.07
CA SER A 8 -14.56 5.80 0.60
C SER A 8 -13.32 5.03 0.15
N LYS A 9 -13.20 3.76 0.55
CA LYS A 9 -12.10 2.88 0.19
C LYS A 9 -12.42 2.14 -1.10
N LYS A 10 -11.48 2.17 -2.00
CA LYS A 10 -11.55 1.40 -3.25
C LYS A 10 -10.96 0.02 -3.08
N THR A 11 -11.36 -0.89 -3.93
CA THR A 11 -10.80 -2.25 -4.05
C THR A 11 -9.88 -2.34 -5.28
N CYS A 12 -9.17 -3.44 -5.44
CA CYS A 12 -8.33 -3.66 -6.63
C CYS A 12 -9.12 -3.51 -7.94
N ALA A 13 -10.40 -3.89 -7.94
CA ALA A 13 -11.25 -3.81 -9.14
C ALA A 13 -11.58 -2.37 -9.56
N ASP A 14 -11.48 -1.41 -8.65
CA ASP A 14 -11.72 0.01 -8.93
C ASP A 14 -10.54 0.70 -9.63
N PHE A 15 -9.42 0.00 -9.78
CA PHE A 15 -8.22 0.51 -10.43
C PHE A 15 -7.96 -0.23 -11.75
N PRO A 16 -8.41 0.29 -12.89
CA PRO A 16 -8.27 -0.40 -14.19
C PRO A 16 -6.81 -0.57 -14.65
N SER A 17 -5.88 0.19 -14.07
CA SER A 17 -4.45 0.04 -14.32
C SER A 17 -3.84 -1.22 -13.69
N ILE A 18 -4.54 -1.87 -12.75
CA ILE A 18 -4.08 -3.10 -12.12
C ILE A 18 -4.31 -4.28 -13.07
N THR A 19 -3.23 -4.85 -13.57
CA THR A 19 -3.24 -5.99 -14.49
C THR A 19 -3.25 -7.33 -13.74
N ASP A 20 -3.61 -8.40 -14.45
CA ASP A 20 -3.54 -9.77 -13.88
C ASP A 20 -2.11 -10.16 -13.48
N ALA A 21 -1.09 -9.62 -14.16
CA ALA A 21 0.30 -9.86 -13.82
C ALA A 21 0.66 -9.25 -12.45
N GLN A 22 0.13 -8.08 -12.13
CA GLN A 22 0.33 -7.43 -10.83
C GLN A 22 -0.33 -8.23 -9.69
N LYS A 23 -1.56 -8.70 -9.92
CA LYS A 23 -2.27 -9.54 -8.95
C LYS A 23 -1.54 -10.83 -8.60
N ARG A 24 -0.64 -11.29 -9.47
CA ARG A 24 0.16 -12.51 -9.26
C ARG A 24 1.52 -12.28 -8.62
N SER A 25 1.96 -11.02 -8.53
CA SER A 25 3.33 -10.71 -8.08
C SER A 25 3.49 -10.76 -6.56
N GLY A 26 2.41 -10.56 -5.81
CA GLY A 26 2.42 -10.56 -4.36
C GLY A 26 1.29 -11.41 -3.77
N SER A 27 0.67 -10.92 -2.71
CA SER A 27 -0.47 -11.56 -2.06
C SER A 27 -1.74 -11.38 -2.90
N PRO A 28 -2.63 -12.39 -3.01
CA PRO A 28 -3.91 -12.25 -3.71
C PRO A 28 -4.90 -11.29 -3.02
N SER A 29 -4.61 -10.87 -1.80
CA SER A 29 -5.47 -9.97 -1.00
C SER A 29 -5.09 -8.50 -1.09
N VAL A 30 -3.99 -8.16 -1.77
CA VAL A 30 -3.48 -6.79 -1.90
C VAL A 30 -3.02 -6.55 -3.34
N CYS A 31 -3.25 -5.35 -3.85
CA CYS A 31 -2.75 -4.90 -5.14
C CYS A 31 -1.90 -3.64 -4.97
N GLY A 32 -0.74 -3.62 -5.61
CA GLY A 32 0.09 -2.43 -5.72
C GLY A 32 -0.37 -1.53 -6.87
N ILE A 33 -0.25 -0.23 -6.69
CA ILE A 33 -0.52 0.77 -7.72
C ILE A 33 0.53 1.89 -7.66
N SER A 34 1.08 2.25 -8.80
CA SER A 34 2.08 3.33 -8.93
C SER A 34 1.62 4.44 -9.86
N ASP A 35 0.90 4.11 -10.92
CA ASP A 35 0.23 5.07 -11.80
C ASP A 35 -1.14 5.40 -11.18
N ILE A 36 -1.14 6.44 -10.35
CA ILE A 36 -2.27 6.76 -9.47
C ILE A 36 -3.27 7.62 -10.23
N PRO A 37 -4.58 7.29 -10.23
CA PRO A 37 -5.60 8.08 -10.91
C PRO A 37 -5.51 9.57 -10.54
N ASP A 38 -5.65 10.43 -11.54
CA ASP A 38 -5.59 11.89 -11.46
C ASP A 38 -4.24 12.49 -11.05
N VAL A 39 -3.27 11.67 -10.66
CA VAL A 39 -1.93 12.11 -10.24
C VAL A 39 -0.85 11.57 -11.16
N GLY A 40 -0.99 10.34 -11.63
CA GLY A 40 0.03 9.63 -12.41
C GLY A 40 1.21 9.15 -11.56
N CYS A 41 2.35 8.96 -12.20
CA CYS A 41 3.60 8.60 -11.54
C CYS A 41 4.15 9.76 -10.71
N SER A 42 4.30 9.58 -9.42
CA SER A 42 4.72 10.63 -8.50
C SER A 42 5.99 10.26 -7.76
N SER A 43 6.98 11.15 -7.79
CA SER A 43 8.27 10.99 -7.13
C SER A 43 8.72 12.28 -6.45
N HIS A 44 9.81 12.21 -5.68
CA HIS A 44 10.35 13.32 -4.91
C HIS A 44 9.31 13.94 -3.95
N LYS A 45 8.57 13.07 -3.28
CA LYS A 45 7.53 13.44 -2.32
C LYS A 45 7.94 13.09 -0.90
N THR A 46 7.58 13.96 0.03
CA THR A 46 7.69 13.66 1.47
C THR A 46 6.72 12.54 1.86
N PHE A 47 6.91 11.98 3.05
CA PHE A 47 5.99 10.98 3.59
C PHE A 47 4.54 11.47 3.64
N GLN A 48 4.31 12.71 4.11
CA GLN A 48 2.97 13.27 4.23
C GLN A 48 2.30 13.49 2.86
N GLU A 49 3.08 13.94 1.87
CA GLU A 49 2.57 14.07 0.50
C GLU A 49 2.23 12.70 -0.10
N ALA A 50 3.08 11.69 0.09
CA ALA A 50 2.83 10.34 -0.38
C ALA A 50 1.58 9.73 0.28
N LEU A 51 1.45 9.89 1.59
CA LEU A 51 0.27 9.44 2.33
C LEU A 51 -1.01 10.10 1.79
N ALA A 52 -0.98 11.42 1.60
CA ALA A 52 -2.13 12.17 1.07
C ALA A 52 -2.51 11.72 -0.34
N ILE A 53 -1.54 11.46 -1.21
CA ILE A 53 -1.77 10.97 -2.57
C ILE A 53 -2.49 9.63 -2.53
N CYS A 54 -2.00 8.66 -1.74
CA CYS A 54 -2.63 7.35 -1.64
C CYS A 54 -4.04 7.42 -1.05
N VAL A 55 -4.22 8.16 0.04
CA VAL A 55 -5.53 8.30 0.69
C VAL A 55 -6.55 8.98 -0.22
N THR A 56 -6.17 10.04 -0.91
CA THR A 56 -7.06 10.76 -1.84
C THR A 56 -7.49 9.86 -3.01
N ALA A 57 -6.64 8.94 -3.44
CA ALA A 57 -6.98 7.97 -4.48
C ALA A 57 -7.91 6.84 -3.99
N GLY A 58 -8.24 6.78 -2.71
CA GLY A 58 -9.01 5.68 -2.12
C GLY A 58 -8.15 4.45 -1.80
N ALA A 59 -6.84 4.62 -1.77
CA ALA A 59 -5.85 3.59 -1.45
C ALA A 59 -5.18 3.89 -0.09
N ARG A 60 -4.09 3.21 0.19
CA ARG A 60 -3.25 3.43 1.38
C ARG A 60 -1.78 3.27 1.03
N LEU A 61 -0.89 3.71 1.90
CA LEU A 61 0.51 3.31 1.79
C LEU A 61 0.63 1.79 2.03
N CYS A 62 1.56 1.16 1.31
CA CYS A 62 1.92 -0.22 1.58
C CYS A 62 2.63 -0.33 2.92
N THR A 63 2.52 -1.47 3.58
CA THR A 63 3.41 -1.83 4.69
C THR A 63 4.79 -2.23 4.14
N LEU A 64 5.81 -2.22 5.00
CA LEU A 64 7.14 -2.72 4.60
C LEU A 64 7.06 -4.18 4.13
N ALA A 65 6.32 -5.02 4.84
CA ALA A 65 6.14 -6.42 4.47
C ALA A 65 5.54 -6.58 3.06
N GLU A 66 4.58 -5.75 2.69
CA GLU A 66 3.97 -5.77 1.36
C GLU A 66 4.96 -5.34 0.27
N VAL A 67 5.74 -4.29 0.49
CA VAL A 67 6.80 -3.89 -0.46
C VAL A 67 7.81 -5.02 -0.65
N LEU A 68 8.26 -5.64 0.44
CA LEU A 68 9.20 -6.77 0.39
C LEU A 68 8.59 -8.03 -0.23
N ASN A 69 7.26 -8.18 -0.16
CA ASN A 69 6.51 -9.27 -0.80
C ASN A 69 6.13 -8.97 -2.26
N ASN A 70 6.71 -7.97 -2.86
CA ASN A 70 6.51 -7.59 -4.28
C ASN A 70 5.09 -7.10 -4.65
N GLU A 71 4.31 -6.60 -3.71
CA GLU A 71 2.96 -6.07 -4.01
C GLU A 71 3.00 -4.90 -5.01
N VAL A 72 4.07 -4.11 -4.99
CA VAL A 72 4.25 -2.95 -5.88
C VAL A 72 5.04 -3.29 -7.15
N ARG A 73 5.51 -4.53 -7.30
CA ARG A 73 6.20 -4.97 -8.50
C ARG A 73 5.24 -4.96 -9.69
N LEU A 74 5.70 -4.45 -10.83
CA LEU A 74 4.90 -4.34 -12.05
C LEU A 74 3.63 -3.47 -11.91
N SER A 75 3.59 -2.61 -10.91
CA SER A 75 2.43 -1.75 -10.65
C SER A 75 2.40 -0.46 -11.47
N GLY A 76 3.24 -0.35 -12.48
CA GLY A 76 3.39 0.83 -13.33
C GLY A 76 4.61 1.67 -12.97
N CYS A 77 4.82 2.77 -13.71
CA CYS A 77 5.91 3.71 -13.47
C CYS A 77 7.31 3.07 -13.53
N ASN A 78 7.70 2.62 -14.69
CA ASN A 78 8.92 1.83 -14.93
C ASN A 78 10.22 2.38 -14.32
N ASN A 79 10.32 3.68 -14.09
CA ASN A 79 11.52 4.30 -13.50
C ASN A 79 11.54 4.26 -11.97
N PHE A 80 10.50 3.72 -11.32
CA PHE A 80 10.41 3.68 -9.88
C PHE A 80 11.25 2.59 -9.22
N GLU A 81 11.79 1.67 -10.00
CA GLU A 81 12.67 0.60 -9.51
C GLU A 81 13.97 1.12 -8.89
N ALA A 82 14.42 2.32 -9.28
CA ALA A 82 15.59 2.96 -8.69
C ALA A 82 15.30 3.74 -7.40
N GLY A 83 14.03 3.94 -7.07
CA GLY A 83 13.59 4.73 -5.93
C GLY A 83 13.31 3.90 -4.68
N LYS A 84 13.16 4.59 -3.56
CA LYS A 84 12.63 4.02 -2.32
C LYS A 84 11.15 4.34 -2.19
N VAL A 85 10.38 3.35 -1.79
CA VAL A 85 8.94 3.44 -1.56
C VAL A 85 8.70 3.82 -0.11
N TRP A 86 7.90 4.85 0.12
CA TRP A 86 7.37 5.14 1.45
C TRP A 86 6.44 4.02 1.91
N THR A 87 6.62 3.56 3.13
CA THR A 87 5.73 2.58 3.77
C THR A 87 5.04 3.18 4.98
N SER A 88 3.97 2.53 5.45
CA SER A 88 3.31 2.90 6.70
C SER A 88 4.00 2.33 7.94
N SER A 89 5.04 1.51 7.78
CA SER A 89 5.71 0.82 8.88
C SER A 89 6.68 1.74 9.62
N ARG A 90 6.57 1.76 10.93
CA ARG A 90 7.40 2.60 11.83
C ARG A 90 8.22 1.80 12.82
N ASP A 91 8.14 0.47 12.79
CA ASP A 91 8.80 -0.40 13.76
C ASP A 91 10.30 -0.10 13.85
N GLU A 92 10.78 0.08 15.07
CA GLU A 92 12.18 0.37 15.38
C GLU A 92 12.71 1.69 14.81
N CYS A 93 11.85 2.56 14.27
CA CYS A 93 12.27 3.88 13.79
C CYS A 93 12.16 4.93 14.91
N PRO A 94 13.14 5.86 14.98
CA PRO A 94 13.02 7.05 15.82
C PRO A 94 11.78 7.89 15.44
N GLU A 95 11.34 8.74 16.35
CA GLU A 95 10.31 9.73 16.06
C GLU A 95 10.68 10.57 14.84
N GLY A 96 9.70 10.85 13.97
CA GLY A 96 9.92 11.60 12.73
C GLY A 96 10.52 10.79 11.59
N GLN A 97 10.63 9.47 11.74
CA GLN A 97 11.10 8.55 10.70
C GLN A 97 10.12 7.41 10.45
N VAL A 98 10.08 6.93 9.22
CA VAL A 98 9.33 5.75 8.81
C VAL A 98 10.18 4.85 7.93
N LYS A 99 9.81 3.57 7.83
CA LYS A 99 10.50 2.64 6.94
C LYS A 99 10.24 3.02 5.49
N ALA A 100 11.31 3.05 4.71
CA ALA A 100 11.27 3.11 3.26
C ALA A 100 12.18 2.02 2.68
N SER A 101 11.82 1.45 1.56
CA SER A 101 12.56 0.36 0.93
C SER A 101 12.42 0.41 -0.59
N GLY A 102 13.47 0.05 -1.31
CA GLY A 102 13.34 -0.28 -2.72
C GLY A 102 12.55 -1.57 -2.92
N ASP A 103 12.00 -1.74 -4.10
CA ASP A 103 11.35 -2.99 -4.48
C ASP A 103 12.38 -4.06 -4.87
N PHE A 104 11.89 -5.25 -5.22
CA PHE A 104 12.74 -6.38 -5.62
C PHE A 104 13.66 -6.06 -6.81
N ASN A 105 13.24 -5.19 -7.71
CA ASN A 105 13.99 -4.81 -8.92
C ASN A 105 14.93 -3.62 -8.71
N ALA A 106 15.03 -3.09 -7.49
CA ALA A 106 15.94 -2.00 -7.20
C ALA A 106 17.38 -2.36 -7.60
N PRO A 107 18.09 -1.45 -8.30
CA PRO A 107 19.36 -1.79 -8.95
C PRO A 107 20.50 -2.09 -7.97
N THR A 108 20.40 -1.62 -6.74
CA THR A 108 21.42 -1.84 -5.73
C THR A 108 20.86 -2.45 -4.47
N SER A 109 21.67 -3.22 -3.75
CA SER A 109 21.31 -3.75 -2.44
C SER A 109 21.02 -2.63 -1.42
N ALA A 110 21.72 -1.50 -1.51
CA ALA A 110 21.52 -0.34 -0.66
C ALA A 110 20.12 0.30 -0.88
N THR A 111 19.65 0.35 -2.13
CA THR A 111 18.32 0.85 -2.44
C THR A 111 17.23 -0.13 -1.97
N ARG A 112 17.47 -1.44 -2.11
CA ARG A 112 16.54 -2.48 -1.66
C ARG A 112 16.44 -2.61 -0.16
N ALA A 113 17.51 -2.26 0.58
CA ALA A 113 17.52 -2.43 2.03
C ALA A 113 16.51 -1.50 2.71
N PRO A 114 15.62 -2.02 3.56
CA PRO A 114 14.75 -1.19 4.37
C PRO A 114 15.57 -0.28 5.30
N ALA A 115 15.16 0.98 5.38
CA ALA A 115 15.81 1.94 6.26
C ALA A 115 14.78 2.88 6.91
N CYS A 116 15.01 3.26 8.15
CA CYS A 116 14.29 4.38 8.75
C CYS A 116 14.71 5.66 8.05
N THR A 117 13.74 6.35 7.49
CA THR A 117 13.94 7.52 6.64
C THR A 117 13.17 8.70 7.22
N ASP A 118 13.81 9.86 7.28
CA ASP A 118 13.17 11.08 7.75
C ASP A 118 11.95 11.40 6.89
N ILE A 119 10.83 11.74 7.52
CA ILE A 119 9.55 12.01 6.83
C ILE A 119 9.60 13.21 5.88
N THR A 120 10.63 14.05 5.98
CA THR A 120 10.87 15.19 5.09
C THR A 120 11.77 14.88 3.90
N GLU A 121 12.37 13.67 3.85
CA GLU A 121 13.23 13.25 2.73
C GLU A 121 12.41 13.17 1.43
N THR A 122 13.02 13.62 0.35
CA THR A 122 12.41 13.59 -0.99
C THR A 122 13.30 12.96 -2.06
N THR A 123 14.61 12.86 -1.79
CA THR A 123 15.58 12.37 -2.78
C THR A 123 15.33 10.89 -3.09
N ASN A 124 15.04 10.58 -4.35
CA ASN A 124 14.73 9.23 -4.82
C ASN A 124 13.53 8.56 -4.11
N MET A 125 12.68 9.34 -3.47
CA MET A 125 11.46 8.84 -2.86
C MET A 125 10.35 8.76 -3.90
N VAL A 126 9.71 7.60 -4.01
CA VAL A 126 8.62 7.34 -4.97
C VAL A 126 7.34 7.01 -4.23
N VAL A 127 6.21 7.37 -4.84
CA VAL A 127 4.89 7.08 -4.30
C VAL A 127 4.34 5.83 -4.96
N ARG A 128 4.15 4.80 -4.16
CA ARG A 128 3.43 3.59 -4.52
C ARG A 128 2.41 3.30 -3.44
N CYS A 129 1.23 2.90 -3.83
CA CYS A 129 0.13 2.65 -2.92
C CYS A 129 -0.26 1.17 -2.95
N CYS A 130 -0.95 0.75 -1.91
CA CYS A 130 -1.57 -0.57 -1.84
C CYS A 130 -3.09 -0.43 -1.70
N VAL A 131 -3.79 -1.38 -2.27
CA VAL A 131 -5.24 -1.47 -2.24
C VAL A 131 -5.61 -2.87 -1.79
N ASP A 132 -6.53 -2.98 -0.84
CA ASP A 132 -7.01 -4.27 -0.38
C ASP A 132 -8.07 -4.81 -1.35
N GLU A 133 -8.00 -6.12 -1.62
CA GLU A 133 -9.13 -6.83 -2.23
C GLU A 133 -10.33 -6.75 -1.29
N ALA A 134 -11.53 -6.67 -1.84
CA ALA A 134 -12.73 -6.73 -1.03
C ALA A 134 -12.73 -8.03 -0.21
N PRO A 135 -12.82 -7.97 1.12
CA PRO A 135 -12.90 -9.18 1.91
C PRO A 135 -14.16 -9.94 1.52
N LEU A 136 -14.03 -11.25 1.45
CA LEU A 136 -15.18 -12.13 1.27
C LEU A 136 -15.94 -12.18 2.60
N CYS A 137 -16.73 -11.14 2.88
CA CYS A 137 -17.62 -11.13 4.02
C CYS A 137 -18.93 -11.80 3.61
N GLN A 138 -19.23 -12.96 4.18
CA GLN A 138 -20.58 -13.51 4.17
C GLN A 138 -21.35 -12.99 5.38
N ALA A 139 -22.64 -12.79 5.24
CA ALA A 139 -23.47 -12.33 6.34
C ALA A 139 -23.32 -13.29 7.53
N GLY A 140 -22.89 -12.75 8.69
CA GLY A 140 -22.70 -13.49 9.93
C GLY A 140 -21.31 -14.05 10.18
N GLU A 141 -20.36 -13.89 9.26
CA GLU A 141 -18.98 -14.29 9.49
C GLU A 141 -18.07 -13.09 9.81
N PRO A 142 -17.05 -13.27 10.66
CA PRO A 142 -16.06 -12.22 10.86
C PRO A 142 -15.35 -11.91 9.53
N CYS A 143 -15.23 -10.62 9.21
CA CYS A 143 -14.55 -10.18 8.01
C CYS A 143 -13.05 -10.43 8.13
N HIS A 144 -12.57 -11.45 7.46
CA HIS A 144 -11.14 -11.66 7.26
C HIS A 144 -10.82 -11.49 5.78
N PRO A 145 -9.91 -10.60 5.39
CA PRO A 145 -9.34 -10.67 4.05
C PRO A 145 -8.64 -12.02 3.91
N ARG A 146 -8.68 -12.60 2.73
CA ARG A 146 -8.02 -13.88 2.46
C ARG A 146 -6.55 -13.80 2.87
N GLY A 147 -6.15 -14.64 3.83
CA GLY A 147 -4.77 -14.76 4.29
C GLY A 147 -4.29 -13.69 5.27
N SER A 148 -5.17 -12.81 5.75
CA SER A 148 -4.85 -11.79 6.76
C SER A 148 -5.52 -12.13 8.09
N LEU A 149 -4.80 -11.92 9.18
CA LEU A 149 -5.32 -11.95 10.55
C LEU A 149 -5.79 -10.55 11.02
N LEU A 150 -5.89 -9.59 10.09
CA LEU A 150 -6.26 -8.22 10.40
C LEU A 150 -7.72 -8.16 10.87
N THR A 151 -7.95 -7.34 11.88
CA THR A 151 -9.31 -7.03 12.36
C THR A 151 -9.99 -6.03 11.42
N CYS A 152 -11.31 -5.90 11.54
CA CYS A 152 -12.05 -4.91 10.75
C CYS A 152 -11.53 -3.48 10.94
N ASN A 153 -11.05 -3.13 12.14
CA ASN A 153 -10.46 -1.82 12.42
C ASN A 153 -9.12 -1.61 11.69
N GLU A 154 -8.29 -2.66 11.61
CA GLU A 154 -7.01 -2.60 10.90
C GLU A 154 -7.20 -2.50 9.39
N LEU A 155 -8.35 -2.93 8.88
CA LEU A 155 -8.76 -2.80 7.50
C LEU A 155 -9.51 -1.48 7.22
N ASN A 156 -9.68 -0.61 8.21
CA ASN A 156 -10.53 0.58 8.12
C ASN A 156 -11.98 0.25 7.72
N TRP A 157 -12.52 -0.84 8.25
CA TRP A 157 -13.92 -1.21 8.09
C TRP A 157 -14.71 -0.74 9.28
N GLU A 158 -15.85 -0.13 9.05
CA GLU A 158 -16.75 0.21 10.14
C GLU A 158 -17.36 -1.05 10.73
N THR A 159 -17.25 -1.19 12.04
CA THR A 159 -17.99 -2.22 12.77
C THR A 159 -19.34 -1.65 13.17
N THR A 160 -20.41 -2.09 12.52
CA THR A 160 -21.75 -1.80 12.99
C THR A 160 -22.07 -2.80 14.09
N GLY A 161 -22.20 -2.30 15.33
CA GLY A 161 -22.75 -3.10 16.41
C GLY A 161 -24.20 -3.46 16.07
N ASP A 162 -24.53 -4.74 16.16
CA ASP A 162 -25.92 -5.14 16.17
C ASP A 162 -26.59 -4.52 17.41
N ILE A 163 -27.66 -3.76 17.16
CA ILE A 163 -28.58 -3.27 18.20
C ILE A 163 -29.49 -4.43 18.57
#